data_3d39d46a6cc1bee928865e62d5c32d32
#
_entry.id   3d39d46a6cc1bee928865e62d5c32d32
#
_cell.length_a   1.000
_cell.length_b   1.000
_cell.length_c   1.000
_cell.angle_alpha   90.00
_cell.angle_beta   90.00
_cell.angle_gamma   90.00
#
_symmetry.space_group_name_H-M   'P 1'
#
loop_
_entity.id
_entity.type
_entity.pdbx_description
1 polymer ?
#
loop_
_entity_poly.entity_id
_entity_poly.type
_entity_poly.pdbx_seq_one_letter_code
_entity_poly.pdbx_strand_id
1 'polypeptide(L)'
;MIIIMKQGTTREHVEELSRHIERWNVKANPIYGAGTIVIGLVGDTGAVDKDALLRDPQVENILKVQEPFKLANRKFHPDNTEVTIAPGVVVGGKKLVVMAGPCSVESEEQIIDVAKHVQADGATVLRGGAWKPRSSPYSFQGLKAEGLELLHKAHVETGLPVVTEITNPAHIDLFMDKCDCFQVGARNMQNFELLKELGQTDKPILLKRGFANTMEEFLMSAEYIMAGGNEQVILCERGIRTYEKYTRNTLDISAVPVLKRMSHLPVVVDPSHAGGIYWMVEPLAKAAVAAGADGLMIEVHNDPAHALSDGAQSLTYDSFHETMHNLRAVAQAVGREI
;
A
#
# COMPACT_ATOMS: atom_id res chain seq x y z
N MET A 1 22.48 8.81 -6.18
CA MET A 1 23.23 9.79 -5.35
C MET A 1 22.22 10.77 -4.77
N ILE A 2 22.41 11.22 -3.53
CA ILE A 2 21.55 12.23 -2.88
C ILE A 2 22.43 13.37 -2.42
N ILE A 3 22.01 14.60 -2.70
CA ILE A 3 22.60 15.81 -2.18
C ILE A 3 21.69 16.33 -1.08
N ILE A 4 22.24 16.50 0.11
CA ILE A 4 21.53 17.06 1.28
C ILE A 4 21.86 18.55 1.33
N MET A 5 20.81 19.38 1.31
CA MET A 5 20.96 20.83 1.40
C MET A 5 20.94 21.28 2.86
N LYS A 6 21.65 22.36 3.16
CA LYS A 6 21.61 22.97 4.49
C LYS A 6 20.24 23.53 4.81
N GLN A 7 19.90 23.56 6.09
CA GLN A 7 18.65 24.15 6.55
C GLN A 7 18.62 25.65 6.18
N GLY A 8 17.48 26.10 5.64
CA GLY A 8 17.30 27.48 5.18
C GLY A 8 17.72 27.74 3.74
N THR A 9 18.15 26.71 2.99
CA THR A 9 18.42 26.85 1.54
C THR A 9 17.14 27.28 0.80
N THR A 10 17.24 28.29 -0.05
CA THR A 10 16.10 28.82 -0.80
C THR A 10 15.72 27.89 -1.96
N ARG A 11 14.44 27.91 -2.34
CA ARG A 11 13.93 27.14 -3.49
C ARG A 11 14.64 27.52 -4.79
N GLU A 12 14.90 28.79 -4.98
CA GLU A 12 15.62 29.30 -6.16
C GLU A 12 17.02 28.68 -6.29
N HIS A 13 17.77 28.61 -5.18
CA HIS A 13 19.10 28.00 -5.17
C HIS A 13 19.04 26.49 -5.52
N VAL A 14 18.05 25.78 -4.94
CA VAL A 14 17.85 24.36 -5.26
C VAL A 14 17.54 24.13 -6.74
N GLU A 15 16.72 24.98 -7.35
CA GLU A 15 16.38 24.89 -8.79
C GLU A 15 17.58 25.24 -9.66
N GLU A 16 18.39 26.21 -9.27
CA GLU A 16 19.62 26.58 -9.99
C GLU A 16 20.65 25.45 -9.93
N LEU A 17 20.88 24.91 -8.75
CA LEU A 17 21.79 23.77 -8.54
C LEU A 17 21.30 22.54 -9.32
N SER A 18 20.01 22.26 -9.31
CA SER A 18 19.42 21.14 -10.08
C SER A 18 19.68 21.28 -11.58
N ARG A 19 19.44 22.47 -12.14
CA ARG A 19 19.76 22.76 -13.56
C ARG A 19 21.24 22.62 -13.87
N HIS A 20 22.12 22.99 -12.93
CA HIS A 20 23.55 22.80 -13.08
C HIS A 20 23.93 21.33 -13.12
N ILE A 21 23.34 20.51 -12.24
CA ILE A 21 23.59 19.07 -12.13
C ILE A 21 23.12 18.33 -13.38
N GLU A 22 22.01 18.72 -13.97
CA GLU A 22 21.47 18.09 -15.18
C GLU A 22 22.39 18.19 -16.40
N ARG A 23 23.36 19.11 -16.40
CA ARG A 23 24.42 19.19 -17.43
C ARG A 23 25.33 17.95 -17.43
N TRP A 24 25.37 17.16 -16.35
CA TRP A 24 26.07 15.88 -16.30
C TRP A 24 25.22 14.70 -16.82
N ASN A 25 24.13 14.98 -17.54
CA ASN A 25 23.23 13.97 -18.11
C ASN A 25 22.59 13.05 -17.06
N VAL A 26 22.30 13.60 -15.89
CA VAL A 26 21.52 12.97 -14.81
C VAL A 26 20.28 13.80 -14.55
N LYS A 27 19.18 13.15 -14.15
CA LYS A 27 17.96 13.85 -13.73
C LYS A 27 18.09 14.26 -12.27
N ALA A 28 17.89 15.53 -11.97
CA ALA A 28 17.84 16.05 -10.60
C ALA A 28 16.39 16.19 -10.15
N ASN A 29 16.03 15.50 -9.05
CA ASN A 29 14.70 15.54 -8.45
C ASN A 29 14.81 16.21 -7.06
N PRO A 30 14.51 17.49 -6.93
CA PRO A 30 14.47 18.16 -5.64
C PRO A 30 13.22 17.76 -4.86
N ILE A 31 13.39 17.44 -3.59
CA ILE A 31 12.34 17.04 -2.65
C ILE A 31 12.42 17.99 -1.44
N TYR A 32 11.30 18.64 -1.15
CA TYR A 32 11.17 19.64 -0.11
C TYR A 32 10.43 19.05 1.09
N GLY A 33 11.16 18.56 2.10
CA GLY A 33 10.61 18.08 3.35
C GLY A 33 10.41 19.20 4.38
N ALA A 34 9.74 18.90 5.49
CA ALA A 34 9.39 19.87 6.53
C ALA A 34 10.61 20.54 7.22
N GLY A 35 11.79 19.94 7.15
CA GLY A 35 13.02 20.47 7.76
C GLY A 35 14.27 20.19 6.96
N THR A 36 14.16 19.46 5.87
CA THR A 36 15.30 19.02 5.06
C THR A 36 14.96 19.09 3.59
N ILE A 37 15.84 19.66 2.79
CA ILE A 37 15.74 19.65 1.33
C ILE A 37 16.80 18.68 0.82
N VAL A 38 16.41 17.76 -0.07
CA VAL A 38 17.33 16.84 -0.72
C VAL A 38 17.16 16.90 -2.25
N ILE A 39 18.25 16.73 -2.99
CA ILE A 39 18.20 16.59 -4.44
C ILE A 39 18.61 15.16 -4.77
N GLY A 40 17.64 14.35 -5.21
CA GLY A 40 17.87 12.97 -5.65
C GLY A 40 18.36 12.95 -7.09
N LEU A 41 19.51 12.32 -7.35
CA LEU A 41 20.04 12.16 -8.69
C LEU A 41 19.71 10.76 -9.24
N VAL A 42 19.05 10.74 -10.40
CA VAL A 42 18.65 9.53 -11.12
C VAL A 42 19.41 9.47 -12.46
N GLY A 43 20.01 8.33 -12.75
CA GLY A 43 20.86 8.11 -13.92
C GLY A 43 22.26 7.66 -13.55
N ASP A 44 23.18 7.69 -14.52
CA ASP A 44 24.59 7.38 -14.27
C ASP A 44 25.27 8.55 -13.56
N THR A 45 25.39 8.44 -12.24
CA THR A 45 26.01 9.46 -11.39
C THR A 45 27.55 9.36 -11.33
N GLY A 46 28.16 8.50 -12.16
CA GLY A 46 29.61 8.36 -12.23
C GLY A 46 30.34 9.62 -12.74
N ALA A 47 29.69 10.35 -13.64
CA ALA A 47 30.23 11.57 -14.21
C ALA A 47 30.01 12.85 -13.36
N VAL A 48 29.26 12.76 -12.26
CA VAL A 48 28.96 13.91 -11.39
C VAL A 48 30.17 14.29 -10.55
N ASP A 49 30.64 15.52 -10.70
CA ASP A 49 31.75 16.08 -9.90
C ASP A 49 31.26 16.41 -8.48
N LYS A 50 31.48 15.45 -7.56
CA LYS A 50 31.10 15.59 -6.15
C LYS A 50 31.85 16.70 -5.43
N ASP A 51 33.12 16.91 -5.80
CA ASP A 51 33.95 17.91 -5.16
C ASP A 51 33.50 19.32 -5.58
N ALA A 52 33.01 19.47 -6.80
CA ALA A 52 32.38 20.70 -7.26
C ALA A 52 31.08 20.98 -6.46
N LEU A 53 30.25 19.96 -6.27
CA LEU A 53 28.99 20.09 -5.51
C LEU A 53 29.25 20.38 -4.01
N LEU A 54 30.26 19.77 -3.38
CA LEU A 54 30.60 20.03 -1.99
C LEU A 54 31.21 21.42 -1.76
N ARG A 55 31.67 22.11 -2.82
CA ARG A 55 32.10 23.51 -2.75
C ARG A 55 30.94 24.48 -2.72
N ASP A 56 29.73 24.05 -3.09
CA ASP A 56 28.54 24.89 -2.94
C ASP A 56 28.25 25.13 -1.45
N PRO A 57 28.16 26.38 -0.99
CA PRO A 57 28.00 26.68 0.43
C PRO A 57 26.67 26.21 1.03
N GLN A 58 25.68 25.90 0.18
CA GLN A 58 24.36 25.41 0.60
C GLN A 58 24.26 23.87 0.60
N VAL A 59 25.25 23.17 0.09
CA VAL A 59 25.33 21.72 0.19
C VAL A 59 25.88 21.33 1.56
N GLU A 60 25.15 20.49 2.29
CA GLU A 60 25.56 19.96 3.58
C GLU A 60 26.37 18.66 3.41
N ASN A 61 25.85 17.74 2.60
CA ASN A 61 26.49 16.43 2.39
C ASN A 61 26.02 15.77 1.07
N ILE A 62 26.81 14.81 0.61
CA ILE A 62 26.48 13.98 -0.55
C ILE A 62 26.56 12.50 -0.17
N LEU A 63 25.44 11.79 -0.33
CA LEU A 63 25.36 10.36 -0.03
C LEU A 63 25.29 9.54 -1.31
N LYS A 64 26.09 8.49 -1.38
CA LYS A 64 25.94 7.46 -2.41
C LYS A 64 24.89 6.46 -1.95
N VAL A 65 23.76 6.40 -2.64
CA VAL A 65 22.71 5.42 -2.40
C VAL A 65 23.08 4.13 -3.13
N GLN A 66 23.22 3.06 -2.38
CA GLN A 66 23.55 1.74 -2.92
C GLN A 66 22.30 0.94 -3.29
N GLU A 67 21.17 1.24 -2.61
CA GLU A 67 19.90 0.55 -2.86
C GLU A 67 19.43 0.82 -4.30
N PRO A 68 18.88 -0.20 -5.00
CA PRO A 68 18.46 -0.09 -6.40
C PRO A 68 17.20 0.78 -6.60
N PHE A 69 16.32 0.90 -5.59
CA PHE A 69 15.15 1.77 -5.58
C PHE A 69 15.51 3.18 -5.10
N LYS A 70 14.92 4.21 -5.71
CA LYS A 70 15.21 5.63 -5.46
C LYS A 70 13.97 6.38 -4.98
N LEU A 71 12.90 6.39 -5.77
CA LEU A 71 11.65 7.10 -5.45
C LEU A 71 11.01 6.54 -4.17
N ALA A 72 10.98 5.23 -4.01
CA ALA A 72 10.46 4.56 -2.82
C ALA A 72 11.41 4.63 -1.60
N ASN A 73 12.63 5.19 -1.74
CA ASN A 73 13.65 5.14 -0.70
C ASN A 73 13.54 6.33 0.25
N ARG A 74 13.47 6.06 1.56
CA ARG A 74 13.41 7.08 2.60
C ARG A 74 14.58 8.08 2.55
N LYS A 75 15.74 7.69 2.05
CA LYS A 75 16.88 8.61 1.88
C LYS A 75 16.61 9.69 0.85
N PHE A 76 15.76 9.43 -0.15
CA PHE A 76 15.31 10.41 -1.14
C PHE A 76 14.11 11.20 -0.65
N HIS A 77 13.23 10.60 0.14
CA HIS A 77 12.03 11.23 0.69
C HIS A 77 11.99 11.02 2.20
N PRO A 78 12.60 11.93 3.01
CA PRO A 78 12.76 11.74 4.47
C PRO A 78 11.46 11.68 5.25
N ASP A 79 10.45 12.44 4.84
CA ASP A 79 9.14 12.50 5.49
C ASP A 79 8.25 11.31 5.10
N ASN A 80 7.29 10.98 5.95
CA ASN A 80 6.32 9.94 5.63
C ASN A 80 5.38 10.42 4.53
N THR A 81 5.07 9.54 3.59
CA THR A 81 4.02 9.79 2.60
C THR A 81 2.65 9.45 3.18
N GLU A 82 1.71 10.34 2.94
CA GLU A 82 0.30 10.15 3.20
C GLU A 82 -0.43 9.92 1.87
N VAL A 83 -1.16 8.82 1.75
CA VAL A 83 -1.91 8.48 0.54
C VAL A 83 -3.40 8.65 0.80
N THR A 84 -4.03 9.57 0.07
CA THR A 84 -5.47 9.84 0.16
C THR A 84 -6.25 8.92 -0.78
N ILE A 85 -7.06 8.01 -0.22
CA ILE A 85 -7.96 7.14 -1.01
C ILE A 85 -9.24 7.90 -1.39
N ALA A 86 -9.78 8.66 -0.43
CA ALA A 86 -10.97 9.49 -0.61
C ALA A 86 -10.94 10.65 0.40
N PRO A 87 -11.78 11.68 0.26
CA PRO A 87 -11.87 12.76 1.23
C PRO A 87 -12.07 12.22 2.66
N GLY A 88 -11.12 12.54 3.56
CA GLY A 88 -11.12 12.08 4.95
C GLY A 88 -10.57 10.68 5.20
N VAL A 89 -10.13 9.95 4.17
CA VAL A 89 -9.53 8.62 4.27
C VAL A 89 -8.09 8.66 3.77
N VAL A 90 -7.15 8.79 4.69
CA VAL A 90 -5.72 8.97 4.43
C VAL A 90 -4.91 7.85 5.09
N VAL A 91 -4.19 7.06 4.30
CA VAL A 91 -3.28 6.02 4.78
C VAL A 91 -1.90 6.63 5.02
N GLY A 92 -1.33 6.40 6.20
CA GLY A 92 -0.03 6.98 6.60
C GLY A 92 -0.16 8.14 7.59
N GLY A 93 -1.36 8.72 7.74
CA GLY A 93 -1.67 9.76 8.72
C GLY A 93 -1.79 9.20 10.15
N LYS A 94 -2.29 10.02 11.07
CA LYS A 94 -2.47 9.65 12.48
C LYS A 94 -3.54 8.58 12.69
N LYS A 95 -4.59 8.62 11.87
CA LYS A 95 -5.71 7.68 11.94
C LYS A 95 -5.38 6.37 11.23
N LEU A 96 -5.66 5.26 11.88
CA LEU A 96 -5.51 3.92 11.30
C LEU A 96 -6.63 3.67 10.28
N VAL A 97 -6.29 3.28 9.07
CA VAL A 97 -7.29 2.94 8.04
C VAL A 97 -7.62 1.45 8.13
N VAL A 98 -8.91 1.11 8.25
CA VAL A 98 -9.38 -0.28 8.22
C VAL A 98 -10.14 -0.52 6.93
N MET A 99 -9.60 -1.42 6.10
CA MET A 99 -10.18 -1.89 4.85
C MET A 99 -10.87 -3.23 5.12
N ALA A 100 -12.20 -3.26 5.16
CA ALA A 100 -12.96 -4.46 5.51
C ALA A 100 -14.01 -4.81 4.46
N GLY A 101 -14.33 -6.10 4.33
CA GLY A 101 -15.32 -6.62 3.39
C GLY A 101 -15.02 -8.05 2.94
N PRO A 102 -15.81 -8.64 2.05
CA PRO A 102 -15.66 -10.05 1.68
C PRO A 102 -14.43 -10.31 0.80
N CYS A 103 -13.93 -11.53 0.83
CA CYS A 103 -12.86 -11.96 -0.10
C CYS A 103 -13.30 -11.76 -1.55
N SER A 104 -14.50 -12.21 -1.89
CA SER A 104 -15.14 -12.06 -3.20
C SER A 104 -16.47 -11.37 -3.08
N VAL A 105 -16.84 -10.59 -4.10
CA VAL A 105 -18.22 -10.18 -4.33
C VAL A 105 -18.98 -11.39 -4.90
N GLU A 106 -20.06 -11.79 -4.23
CA GLU A 106 -20.83 -13.00 -4.56
C GLU A 106 -22.26 -12.69 -5.00
N SER A 107 -22.86 -11.63 -4.45
CA SER A 107 -24.18 -11.10 -4.82
C SER A 107 -24.31 -9.64 -4.42
N GLU A 108 -25.35 -8.98 -4.94
CA GLU A 108 -25.70 -7.61 -4.54
C GLU A 108 -26.07 -7.54 -3.05
N GLU A 109 -26.91 -8.46 -2.60
CA GLU A 109 -27.34 -8.54 -1.21
C GLU A 109 -26.14 -8.69 -0.26
N GLN A 110 -25.22 -9.63 -0.56
CA GLN A 110 -24.02 -9.85 0.26
C GLN A 110 -23.16 -8.60 0.38
N ILE A 111 -22.80 -7.97 -0.75
CA ILE A 111 -21.85 -6.87 -0.69
C ILE A 111 -22.40 -5.61 -0.01
N ILE A 112 -23.68 -5.31 -0.21
CA ILE A 112 -24.36 -4.18 0.42
C ILE A 112 -24.52 -4.42 1.92
N ASP A 113 -24.95 -5.61 2.31
CA ASP A 113 -25.12 -5.98 3.72
C ASP A 113 -23.78 -5.94 4.47
N VAL A 114 -22.73 -6.56 3.91
CA VAL A 114 -21.38 -6.51 4.49
C VAL A 114 -20.88 -5.07 4.59
N ALA A 115 -21.05 -4.26 3.55
CA ALA A 115 -20.59 -2.86 3.54
C ALA A 115 -21.21 -2.04 4.68
N LYS A 116 -22.52 -2.18 4.91
CA LYS A 116 -23.23 -1.51 6.01
C LYS A 116 -22.72 -1.92 7.38
N HIS A 117 -22.51 -3.23 7.59
CA HIS A 117 -22.03 -3.76 8.87
C HIS A 117 -20.59 -3.32 9.16
N VAL A 118 -19.67 -3.46 8.20
CA VAL A 118 -18.28 -3.05 8.43
C VAL A 118 -18.14 -1.56 8.64
N GLN A 119 -18.96 -0.74 7.97
CA GLN A 119 -19.03 0.71 8.18
C GLN A 119 -19.49 1.06 9.59
N ALA A 120 -20.56 0.43 10.06
CA ALA A 120 -21.13 0.66 11.40
C ALA A 120 -20.09 0.35 12.50
N ASP A 121 -19.20 -0.61 12.26
CA ASP A 121 -18.13 -1.01 13.19
C ASP A 121 -16.84 -0.20 13.03
N GLY A 122 -16.80 0.74 12.06
CA GLY A 122 -15.71 1.69 11.93
C GLY A 122 -14.70 1.38 10.84
N ALA A 123 -14.98 0.46 9.91
CA ALA A 123 -14.22 0.37 8.68
C ALA A 123 -14.36 1.66 7.86
N THR A 124 -13.26 2.09 7.25
CA THR A 124 -13.22 3.34 6.47
C THR A 124 -13.07 3.11 4.97
N VAL A 125 -12.83 1.86 4.55
CA VAL A 125 -12.71 1.45 3.15
C VAL A 125 -13.40 0.09 2.99
N LEU A 126 -14.23 -0.05 1.95
CA LEU A 126 -14.78 -1.34 1.54
C LEU A 126 -13.77 -2.07 0.66
N ARG A 127 -13.46 -3.33 1.02
CA ARG A 127 -12.67 -4.21 0.18
C ARG A 127 -13.52 -5.36 -0.36
N GLY A 128 -13.29 -5.76 -1.60
CA GLY A 128 -13.96 -6.91 -2.20
C GLY A 128 -13.31 -7.27 -3.53
N GLY A 129 -13.20 -8.55 -3.85
CA GLY A 129 -12.64 -9.01 -5.12
C GLY A 129 -13.71 -9.22 -6.18
N ALA A 130 -13.67 -8.46 -7.28
CA ALA A 130 -14.53 -8.69 -8.46
C ALA A 130 -13.94 -9.76 -9.38
N TRP A 131 -12.62 -9.77 -9.56
CA TRP A 131 -11.84 -10.84 -10.21
C TRP A 131 -11.07 -11.64 -9.18
N LYS A 132 -11.06 -12.96 -9.31
CA LYS A 132 -10.36 -13.85 -8.37
C LYS A 132 -9.34 -14.70 -9.11
N PRO A 133 -8.03 -14.33 -9.06
CA PRO A 133 -6.97 -15.19 -9.58
C PRO A 133 -6.83 -16.42 -8.69
N ARG A 134 -7.22 -17.58 -9.20
CA ARG A 134 -7.23 -18.84 -8.45
C ARG A 134 -6.15 -19.79 -8.95
N SER A 135 -5.60 -20.60 -8.04
CA SER A 135 -4.66 -21.66 -8.42
C SER A 135 -5.34 -22.81 -9.15
N SER A 136 -6.64 -23.03 -8.91
CA SER A 136 -7.46 -24.01 -9.63
C SER A 136 -8.40 -23.31 -10.61
N PRO A 137 -8.47 -23.75 -11.89
CA PRO A 137 -9.41 -23.18 -12.85
C PRO A 137 -10.87 -23.54 -12.57
N TYR A 138 -11.12 -24.52 -11.69
CA TYR A 138 -12.46 -24.96 -11.28
C TYR A 138 -13.03 -24.17 -10.09
N SER A 139 -12.21 -23.35 -9.42
CA SER A 139 -12.66 -22.51 -8.34
C SER A 139 -13.43 -21.29 -8.86
N PHE A 140 -14.25 -20.68 -8.02
CA PHE A 140 -14.96 -19.44 -8.34
C PHE A 140 -13.99 -18.34 -8.78
N GLN A 141 -14.21 -17.81 -10.00
CA GLN A 141 -13.32 -16.84 -10.66
C GLN A 141 -13.71 -15.37 -10.41
N GLY A 142 -14.74 -15.12 -9.59
CA GLY A 142 -15.35 -13.81 -9.38
C GLY A 142 -16.43 -13.46 -10.39
N LEU A 143 -17.28 -12.50 -10.05
CA LEU A 143 -18.35 -11.98 -10.93
C LEU A 143 -17.81 -11.04 -12.01
N LYS A 144 -16.52 -10.70 -11.99
CA LYS A 144 -15.85 -9.85 -12.98
C LYS A 144 -16.49 -8.45 -13.06
N ALA A 145 -16.87 -8.01 -14.27
CA ALA A 145 -17.46 -6.68 -14.48
C ALA A 145 -18.73 -6.47 -13.64
N GLU A 146 -19.58 -7.50 -13.51
CA GLU A 146 -20.76 -7.45 -12.65
C GLU A 146 -20.37 -7.21 -11.18
N GLY A 147 -19.36 -7.93 -10.68
CA GLY A 147 -18.88 -7.72 -9.31
C GLY A 147 -18.32 -6.30 -9.07
N LEU A 148 -17.75 -5.67 -10.09
CA LEU A 148 -17.28 -4.29 -10.00
C LEU A 148 -18.47 -3.31 -9.94
N GLU A 149 -19.55 -3.55 -10.71
CA GLU A 149 -20.78 -2.77 -10.63
C GLU A 149 -21.43 -2.91 -9.23
N LEU A 150 -21.41 -4.10 -8.66
CA LEU A 150 -21.96 -4.34 -7.33
C LEU A 150 -21.15 -3.63 -6.23
N LEU A 151 -19.81 -3.59 -6.35
CA LEU A 151 -18.96 -2.78 -5.48
C LEU A 151 -19.30 -1.29 -5.59
N HIS A 152 -19.48 -0.80 -6.81
CA HIS A 152 -19.86 0.60 -7.04
C HIS A 152 -21.24 0.92 -6.42
N LYS A 153 -22.22 0.02 -6.54
CA LYS A 153 -23.51 0.17 -5.85
C LYS A 153 -23.35 0.27 -4.33
N ALA A 154 -22.55 -0.61 -3.74
CA ALA A 154 -22.28 -0.58 -2.31
C ALA A 154 -21.57 0.72 -1.88
N HIS A 155 -20.66 1.25 -2.71
CA HIS A 155 -20.08 2.58 -2.53
C HIS A 155 -21.14 3.67 -2.51
N VAL A 156 -22.03 3.70 -3.49
CA VAL A 156 -23.09 4.71 -3.57
C VAL A 156 -24.03 4.66 -2.37
N GLU A 157 -24.37 3.45 -1.87
CA GLU A 157 -25.27 3.29 -0.72
C GLU A 157 -24.63 3.66 0.62
N THR A 158 -23.33 3.41 0.79
CA THR A 158 -22.65 3.58 2.08
C THR A 158 -21.72 4.78 2.13
N GLY A 159 -21.25 5.26 0.99
CA GLY A 159 -20.19 6.28 0.91
C GLY A 159 -18.80 5.74 1.22
N LEU A 160 -18.62 4.44 1.51
CA LEU A 160 -17.30 3.84 1.70
C LEU A 160 -16.53 3.85 0.39
N PRO A 161 -15.31 4.40 0.33
CA PRO A 161 -14.44 4.21 -0.82
C PRO A 161 -14.09 2.73 -1.00
N VAL A 162 -13.83 2.33 -2.24
CA VAL A 162 -13.63 0.93 -2.63
C VAL A 162 -12.18 0.65 -3.00
N VAL A 163 -11.62 -0.41 -2.44
CA VAL A 163 -10.38 -1.06 -2.90
C VAL A 163 -10.68 -2.43 -3.49
N THR A 164 -10.27 -2.67 -4.72
CA THR A 164 -10.48 -3.96 -5.41
C THR A 164 -9.29 -4.36 -6.27
N GLU A 165 -9.09 -5.69 -6.45
CA GLU A 165 -7.93 -6.22 -7.16
C GLU A 165 -8.09 -6.11 -8.67
N ILE A 166 -7.12 -5.45 -9.32
CA ILE A 166 -6.94 -5.43 -10.76
C ILE A 166 -5.87 -6.45 -11.17
N THR A 167 -6.18 -7.28 -12.16
CA THR A 167 -5.31 -8.39 -12.59
C THR A 167 -4.78 -8.24 -14.01
N ASN A 168 -5.37 -7.34 -14.80
CA ASN A 168 -5.05 -7.15 -16.22
C ASN A 168 -5.06 -5.66 -16.55
N PRO A 169 -4.01 -5.12 -17.16
CA PRO A 169 -3.97 -3.70 -17.55
C PRO A 169 -5.10 -3.30 -18.52
N ALA A 170 -5.59 -4.21 -19.36
CA ALA A 170 -6.73 -3.95 -20.25
C ALA A 170 -8.05 -3.60 -19.51
N HIS A 171 -8.10 -3.80 -18.21
CA HIS A 171 -9.28 -3.46 -17.40
C HIS A 171 -9.17 -2.09 -16.70
N ILE A 172 -8.07 -1.36 -16.84
CA ILE A 172 -7.84 -0.10 -16.12
C ILE A 172 -9.02 0.87 -16.34
N ASP A 173 -9.39 1.13 -17.60
CA ASP A 173 -10.49 2.04 -17.91
C ASP A 173 -11.81 1.64 -17.26
N LEU A 174 -12.09 0.33 -17.18
CA LEU A 174 -13.29 -0.18 -16.52
C LEU A 174 -13.32 0.09 -15.01
N PHE A 175 -12.14 0.13 -14.38
CA PHE A 175 -12.00 0.32 -12.94
C PHE A 175 -11.97 1.80 -12.54
N MET A 176 -11.54 2.72 -13.44
CA MET A 176 -11.27 4.11 -13.11
C MET A 176 -12.44 4.82 -12.40
N ASP A 177 -13.67 4.62 -12.85
CA ASP A 177 -14.86 5.28 -12.29
C ASP A 177 -15.58 4.46 -11.22
N LYS A 178 -15.09 3.24 -10.90
CA LYS A 178 -15.82 2.27 -10.06
C LYS A 178 -15.10 1.89 -8.78
N CYS A 179 -13.85 2.26 -8.63
CA CYS A 179 -13.11 2.08 -7.38
C CYS A 179 -12.17 3.25 -7.11
N ASP A 180 -11.78 3.41 -5.87
CA ASP A 180 -10.99 4.54 -5.38
C ASP A 180 -9.51 4.17 -5.20
N CYS A 181 -9.21 2.88 -5.08
CA CYS A 181 -7.86 2.36 -4.92
C CYS A 181 -7.72 1.02 -5.66
N PHE A 182 -6.71 0.90 -6.49
CA PHE A 182 -6.38 -0.38 -7.15
C PHE A 182 -5.55 -1.25 -6.22
N GLN A 183 -5.94 -2.51 -6.06
CA GLN A 183 -5.10 -3.49 -5.40
C GLN A 183 -4.33 -4.31 -6.43
N VAL A 184 -3.01 -4.39 -6.27
CA VAL A 184 -2.18 -5.38 -6.95
C VAL A 184 -1.99 -6.58 -6.02
N GLY A 185 -2.53 -7.73 -6.40
CA GLY A 185 -2.44 -8.96 -5.62
C GLY A 185 -1.01 -9.50 -5.55
N ALA A 186 -0.73 -10.31 -4.52
CA ALA A 186 0.61 -10.87 -4.27
C ALA A 186 1.20 -11.66 -5.47
N ARG A 187 0.35 -12.31 -6.27
CA ARG A 187 0.77 -13.04 -7.47
C ARG A 187 1.20 -12.11 -8.62
N ASN A 188 0.76 -10.86 -8.58
CA ASN A 188 1.04 -9.82 -9.58
C ASN A 188 2.06 -8.78 -9.09
N MET A 189 2.68 -8.97 -7.92
CA MET A 189 3.68 -8.03 -7.39
C MET A 189 4.81 -7.76 -8.39
N GLN A 190 5.21 -8.76 -9.15
CA GLN A 190 6.27 -8.68 -10.17
C GLN A 190 5.72 -8.71 -11.60
N ASN A 191 4.42 -8.44 -11.80
CA ASN A 191 3.86 -8.22 -13.12
C ASN A 191 4.19 -6.79 -13.58
N PHE A 192 5.43 -6.59 -14.03
CA PHE A 192 5.97 -5.27 -14.33
C PHE A 192 5.20 -4.55 -15.43
N GLU A 193 4.58 -5.26 -16.36
CA GLU A 193 3.72 -4.64 -17.38
C GLU A 193 2.47 -4.03 -16.73
N LEU A 194 1.82 -4.75 -15.81
CA LEU A 194 0.71 -4.19 -15.04
C LEU A 194 1.16 -2.98 -14.20
N LEU A 195 2.32 -3.09 -13.51
CA LEU A 195 2.82 -2.02 -12.66
C LEU A 195 3.15 -0.74 -13.44
N LYS A 196 3.71 -0.84 -14.65
CA LYS A 196 3.98 0.29 -15.53
C LYS A 196 2.70 1.04 -15.93
N GLU A 197 1.66 0.28 -16.34
CA GLU A 197 0.38 0.88 -16.74
C GLU A 197 -0.33 1.54 -15.55
N LEU A 198 -0.32 0.90 -14.37
CA LEU A 198 -0.86 1.48 -13.14
C LEU A 198 -0.08 2.73 -12.71
N GLY A 199 1.22 2.77 -12.98
CA GLY A 199 2.06 3.94 -12.74
C GLY A 199 1.68 5.18 -13.56
N GLN A 200 0.92 5.02 -14.63
CA GLN A 200 0.43 6.12 -15.47
C GLN A 200 -0.96 6.63 -15.03
N THR A 201 -1.58 5.99 -14.04
CA THR A 201 -2.86 6.40 -13.48
C THR A 201 -2.65 7.36 -12.29
N ASP A 202 -3.69 8.07 -11.90
CA ASP A 202 -3.72 8.95 -10.73
C ASP A 202 -4.38 8.29 -9.49
N LYS A 203 -4.80 7.01 -9.61
CA LYS A 203 -5.43 6.27 -8.52
C LYS A 203 -4.40 5.74 -7.52
N PRO A 204 -4.68 5.77 -6.22
CA PRO A 204 -3.89 5.07 -5.21
C PRO A 204 -3.73 3.58 -5.53
N ILE A 205 -2.53 3.04 -5.29
CA ILE A 205 -2.21 1.64 -5.56
C ILE A 205 -1.84 0.95 -4.24
N LEU A 206 -2.63 -0.04 -3.84
CA LEU A 206 -2.28 -0.95 -2.75
C LEU A 206 -1.52 -2.15 -3.32
N LEU A 207 -0.22 -2.17 -3.13
CA LEU A 207 0.68 -3.21 -3.62
C LEU A 207 0.88 -4.28 -2.55
N LYS A 208 0.43 -5.52 -2.79
CA LYS A 208 0.64 -6.65 -1.88
C LYS A 208 1.98 -7.33 -2.11
N ARG A 209 2.73 -7.57 -1.02
CA ARG A 209 3.98 -8.34 -1.05
C ARG A 209 3.74 -9.76 -1.58
N GLY A 210 4.62 -10.22 -2.45
CA GLY A 210 4.62 -11.58 -2.95
C GLY A 210 5.02 -12.61 -1.88
N PHE A 211 4.75 -13.88 -2.16
CA PHE A 211 4.87 -14.97 -1.15
C PHE A 211 6.30 -15.27 -0.70
N ALA A 212 7.30 -14.98 -1.52
CA ALA A 212 8.72 -15.30 -1.26
C ALA A 212 9.65 -14.14 -1.66
N ASN A 213 9.10 -12.91 -1.70
CA ASN A 213 9.86 -11.75 -2.13
C ASN A 213 10.54 -11.06 -0.95
N THR A 214 11.78 -10.63 -1.20
CA THR A 214 12.53 -9.79 -0.27
C THR A 214 11.92 -8.39 -0.14
N MET A 215 12.31 -7.64 0.88
CA MET A 215 11.92 -6.23 1.02
C MET A 215 12.41 -5.38 -0.15
N GLU A 216 13.61 -5.68 -0.65
CA GLU A 216 14.19 -4.97 -1.80
C GLU A 216 13.37 -5.21 -3.07
N GLU A 217 13.01 -6.46 -3.39
CA GLU A 217 12.15 -6.78 -4.53
C GLU A 217 10.76 -6.14 -4.40
N PHE A 218 10.23 -6.07 -3.19
CA PHE A 218 8.95 -5.42 -2.91
C PHE A 218 9.02 -3.92 -3.17
N LEU A 219 10.07 -3.25 -2.69
CA LEU A 219 10.29 -1.83 -2.93
C LEU A 219 10.65 -1.52 -4.39
N MET A 220 11.34 -2.45 -5.09
CA MET A 220 11.54 -2.34 -6.54
C MET A 220 10.23 -2.40 -7.33
N SER A 221 9.27 -3.20 -6.87
CA SER A 221 7.93 -3.22 -7.49
C SER A 221 7.17 -1.91 -7.25
N ALA A 222 7.27 -1.31 -6.06
CA ALA A 222 6.76 0.03 -5.80
C ALA A 222 7.45 1.08 -6.69
N GLU A 223 8.77 0.99 -6.84
CA GLU A 223 9.56 1.87 -7.73
C GLU A 223 9.08 1.84 -9.18
N TYR A 224 8.65 0.67 -9.71
CA TYR A 224 8.08 0.57 -11.06
C TYR A 224 6.82 1.42 -11.22
N ILE A 225 5.93 1.43 -10.23
CA ILE A 225 4.72 2.26 -10.23
C ILE A 225 5.11 3.74 -10.16
N MET A 226 5.98 4.09 -9.21
CA MET A 226 6.39 5.48 -8.97
C MET A 226 7.18 6.07 -10.16
N ALA A 227 7.99 5.26 -10.83
CA ALA A 227 8.71 5.68 -12.04
C ALA A 227 7.78 6.01 -13.22
N GLY A 228 6.55 5.47 -13.23
CA GLY A 228 5.49 5.81 -14.17
C GLY A 228 4.85 7.19 -13.91
N GLY A 229 5.08 7.76 -12.72
CA GLY A 229 4.53 9.06 -12.29
C GLY A 229 3.52 8.98 -11.14
N ASN A 230 3.08 7.78 -10.75
CA ASN A 230 2.14 7.61 -9.65
C ASN A 230 2.88 7.34 -8.33
N GLU A 231 2.94 8.35 -7.47
CA GLU A 231 3.58 8.27 -6.15
C GLU A 231 2.63 7.80 -5.05
N GLN A 232 1.35 7.57 -5.35
CA GLN A 232 0.32 7.17 -4.39
C GLN A 232 0.33 5.65 -4.14
N VAL A 233 1.43 5.13 -3.60
CA VAL A 233 1.63 3.70 -3.36
C VAL A 233 1.50 3.37 -1.88
N ILE A 234 0.70 2.36 -1.56
CA ILE A 234 0.51 1.78 -0.23
C ILE A 234 1.10 0.37 -0.25
N LEU A 235 2.03 0.08 0.63
CA LEU A 235 2.61 -1.26 0.79
C LEU A 235 1.70 -2.13 1.65
N CYS A 236 1.49 -3.40 1.27
CA CYS A 236 0.67 -4.33 2.05
C CYS A 236 1.42 -5.64 2.33
N GLU A 237 1.81 -5.85 3.58
CA GLU A 237 2.30 -7.14 4.07
C GLU A 237 1.11 -8.09 4.25
N ARG A 238 1.23 -9.34 3.77
CA ARG A 238 0.15 -10.33 3.77
C ARG A 238 0.59 -11.77 4.11
N GLY A 239 1.76 -11.91 4.67
CA GLY A 239 2.37 -13.19 4.97
C GLY A 239 3.21 -13.74 3.83
N ILE A 240 4.23 -14.47 4.20
CA ILE A 240 5.20 -15.12 3.31
C ILE A 240 5.13 -16.65 3.47
N ARG A 241 5.54 -17.38 2.45
CA ARG A 241 5.71 -18.82 2.52
C ARG A 241 6.94 -19.16 3.35
N THR A 242 6.74 -20.05 4.33
CA THR A 242 7.79 -20.62 5.13
C THR A 242 7.64 -22.15 5.13
N TYR A 243 8.47 -22.84 5.89
CA TYR A 243 8.33 -24.27 6.13
C TYR A 243 7.11 -24.65 7.00
N GLU A 244 6.57 -23.66 7.75
CA GLU A 244 5.41 -23.87 8.62
C GLU A 244 4.13 -24.07 7.76
N LYS A 245 3.30 -25.04 8.16
CA LYS A 245 2.10 -25.43 7.43
C LYS A 245 0.81 -25.26 8.23
N TYR A 246 0.91 -24.91 9.51
CA TYR A 246 -0.26 -24.71 10.36
C TYR A 246 -1.07 -23.48 9.92
N THR A 247 -0.39 -22.43 9.54
CA THR A 247 -0.98 -21.23 8.96
C THR A 247 -0.85 -21.25 7.44
N ARG A 248 -1.75 -20.54 6.77
CA ARG A 248 -1.70 -20.40 5.29
C ARG A 248 -0.38 -19.77 4.83
N ASN A 249 0.07 -18.72 5.52
CA ASN A 249 1.36 -18.07 5.38
C ASN A 249 1.83 -17.60 6.76
N THR A 250 3.10 -17.33 6.91
CA THR A 250 3.65 -16.72 8.13
C THR A 250 3.59 -15.20 7.99
N LEU A 251 2.86 -14.51 8.88
CA LEU A 251 2.88 -13.05 8.92
C LEU A 251 4.28 -12.58 9.32
N ASP A 252 4.94 -11.87 8.42
CA ASP A 252 6.22 -11.22 8.71
C ASP A 252 5.97 -9.87 9.39
N ILE A 253 5.74 -9.92 10.70
CA ILE A 253 5.48 -8.70 11.47
C ILE A 253 6.68 -7.75 11.47
N SER A 254 7.90 -8.27 11.32
CA SER A 254 9.12 -7.48 11.22
C SER A 254 9.19 -6.65 9.94
N ALA A 255 8.43 -7.02 8.91
CA ALA A 255 8.31 -6.25 7.68
C ALA A 255 7.85 -4.80 7.94
N VAL A 256 6.95 -4.59 8.90
CA VAL A 256 6.40 -3.26 9.18
C VAL A 256 7.50 -2.25 9.57
N PRO A 257 8.28 -2.46 10.65
CA PRO A 257 9.33 -1.51 11.02
C PRO A 257 10.47 -1.47 10.01
N VAL A 258 10.77 -2.58 9.30
CA VAL A 258 11.82 -2.59 8.26
C VAL A 258 11.40 -1.73 7.07
N LEU A 259 10.18 -1.91 6.54
CA LEU A 259 9.68 -1.09 5.44
C LEU A 259 9.63 0.40 5.81
N LYS A 260 9.17 0.72 7.02
CA LYS A 260 9.15 2.12 7.51
C LYS A 260 10.55 2.72 7.66
N ARG A 261 11.58 1.92 7.86
CA ARG A 261 12.98 2.38 7.88
C ARG A 261 13.56 2.55 6.48
N MET A 262 13.20 1.66 5.54
CA MET A 262 13.73 1.67 4.18
C MET A 262 12.99 2.64 3.25
N SER A 263 11.69 2.83 3.48
CA SER A 263 10.78 3.59 2.63
C SER A 263 9.97 4.61 3.44
N HIS A 264 9.44 5.60 2.75
CA HIS A 264 8.51 6.60 3.27
C HIS A 264 7.05 6.22 3.03
N LEU A 265 6.80 5.17 2.25
CA LEU A 265 5.46 4.72 1.87
C LEU A 265 4.69 4.13 3.07
N PRO A 266 3.37 4.35 3.16
CA PRO A 266 2.56 3.77 4.24
C PRO A 266 2.45 2.26 4.10
N VAL A 267 2.32 1.57 5.26
CA VAL A 267 2.30 0.11 5.36
C VAL A 267 0.99 -0.37 5.95
N VAL A 268 0.24 -1.14 5.17
CA VAL A 268 -0.96 -1.87 5.58
C VAL A 268 -0.61 -3.34 5.83
N VAL A 269 -1.32 -3.99 6.74
CA VAL A 269 -1.15 -5.43 7.02
C VAL A 269 -2.46 -6.15 6.78
N ASP A 270 -2.39 -7.32 6.13
CA ASP A 270 -3.50 -8.21 5.85
C ASP A 270 -3.36 -9.49 6.70
N PRO A 271 -3.91 -9.53 7.92
CA PRO A 271 -3.83 -10.69 8.79
C PRO A 271 -4.69 -11.86 8.30
N SER A 272 -5.78 -11.59 7.56
CA SER A 272 -6.67 -12.62 7.04
C SER A 272 -5.96 -13.54 6.06
N HIS A 273 -5.27 -12.98 5.06
CA HIS A 273 -4.51 -13.79 4.10
C HIS A 273 -3.20 -14.34 4.67
N ALA A 274 -2.65 -13.73 5.72
CA ALA A 274 -1.47 -14.24 6.40
C ALA A 274 -1.82 -15.51 7.20
N GLY A 275 -2.68 -15.40 8.20
CA GLY A 275 -3.07 -16.52 9.05
C GLY A 275 -3.86 -17.60 8.33
N GLY A 276 -4.81 -17.19 7.50
CA GLY A 276 -5.69 -18.09 6.76
C GLY A 276 -6.78 -18.77 7.64
N ILE A 277 -6.93 -18.33 8.88
CA ILE A 277 -7.85 -18.89 9.87
C ILE A 277 -8.45 -17.72 10.67
N TYR A 278 -9.77 -17.66 10.78
CA TYR A 278 -10.52 -16.54 11.34
C TYR A 278 -10.06 -16.11 12.75
N TRP A 279 -9.84 -17.06 13.67
CA TRP A 279 -9.48 -16.76 15.07
C TRP A 279 -8.08 -16.17 15.22
N MET A 280 -7.22 -16.23 14.18
CA MET A 280 -5.91 -15.60 14.17
C MET A 280 -5.95 -14.14 13.72
N VAL A 281 -7.03 -13.70 13.10
CA VAL A 281 -7.12 -12.35 12.50
C VAL A 281 -6.95 -11.27 13.56
N GLU A 282 -7.68 -11.34 14.66
CA GLU A 282 -7.59 -10.35 15.74
C GLU A 282 -6.20 -10.28 16.39
N PRO A 283 -5.58 -11.37 16.88
CA PRO A 283 -4.24 -11.29 17.47
C PRO A 283 -3.17 -10.79 16.49
N LEU A 284 -3.25 -11.17 15.21
CA LEU A 284 -2.32 -10.69 14.18
C LEU A 284 -2.58 -9.21 13.84
N ALA A 285 -3.83 -8.76 13.82
CA ALA A 285 -4.19 -7.36 13.63
C ALA A 285 -3.65 -6.48 14.76
N LYS A 286 -3.81 -6.92 16.03
CA LYS A 286 -3.23 -6.24 17.20
C LYS A 286 -1.71 -6.13 17.10
N ALA A 287 -1.04 -7.22 16.73
CA ALA A 287 0.41 -7.23 16.54
C ALA A 287 0.84 -6.25 15.43
N ALA A 288 0.11 -6.18 14.33
CA ALA A 288 0.39 -5.28 13.22
C ALA A 288 0.27 -3.80 13.66
N VAL A 289 -0.78 -3.44 14.38
CA VAL A 289 -0.97 -2.08 14.92
C VAL A 289 0.15 -1.74 15.89
N ALA A 290 0.50 -2.66 16.80
CA ALA A 290 1.59 -2.49 17.76
C ALA A 290 2.96 -2.34 17.07
N ALA A 291 3.18 -3.00 15.94
CA ALA A 291 4.39 -2.88 15.13
C ALA A 291 4.46 -1.57 14.32
N GLY A 292 3.38 -0.78 14.27
CA GLY A 292 3.34 0.52 13.61
C GLY A 292 2.71 0.52 12.21
N ALA A 293 1.86 -0.44 11.87
CA ALA A 293 1.09 -0.44 10.64
C ALA A 293 0.21 0.82 10.52
N ASP A 294 0.04 1.33 9.29
CA ASP A 294 -0.80 2.49 8.98
C ASP A 294 -2.24 2.11 8.67
N GLY A 295 -2.49 0.83 8.48
CA GLY A 295 -3.82 0.29 8.24
C GLY A 295 -3.86 -1.23 8.31
N LEU A 296 -5.07 -1.74 8.27
CA LEU A 296 -5.38 -3.17 8.26
C LEU A 296 -6.30 -3.49 7.08
N MET A 297 -6.13 -4.70 6.51
CA MET A 297 -7.07 -5.27 5.56
C MET A 297 -7.65 -6.55 6.14
N ILE A 298 -8.95 -6.60 6.36
CA ILE A 298 -9.64 -7.69 7.07
C ILE A 298 -10.76 -8.25 6.20
N GLU A 299 -10.84 -9.57 6.11
CA GLU A 299 -11.96 -10.25 5.44
C GLU A 299 -13.12 -10.45 6.39
N VAL A 300 -14.30 -9.98 5.97
CA VAL A 300 -15.56 -10.10 6.70
C VAL A 300 -16.62 -10.64 5.75
N HIS A 301 -17.40 -11.61 6.21
CA HIS A 301 -18.46 -12.23 5.40
C HIS A 301 -19.72 -12.46 6.24
N ASN A 302 -20.90 -12.29 5.65
CA ASN A 302 -22.18 -12.53 6.31
C ASN A 302 -22.40 -14.01 6.66
N ASP A 303 -21.87 -14.93 5.86
CA ASP A 303 -21.94 -16.38 6.08
C ASP A 303 -20.63 -17.07 5.65
N PRO A 304 -19.57 -17.01 6.48
CA PRO A 304 -18.27 -17.58 6.13
C PRO A 304 -18.28 -19.08 5.80
N ALA A 305 -19.25 -19.83 6.35
CA ALA A 305 -19.34 -21.28 6.12
C ALA A 305 -19.73 -21.62 4.68
N HIS A 306 -20.47 -20.75 4.00
CA HIS A 306 -20.94 -20.94 2.62
C HIS A 306 -20.26 -20.00 1.62
N ALA A 307 -19.24 -19.25 2.06
CA ALA A 307 -18.50 -18.35 1.20
C ALA A 307 -17.87 -19.06 0.00
N LEU A 308 -18.01 -18.49 -1.20
CA LEU A 308 -17.42 -19.03 -2.44
C LEU A 308 -15.88 -18.89 -2.47
N SER A 309 -15.31 -18.04 -1.60
CA SER A 309 -13.88 -17.82 -1.51
C SER A 309 -13.45 -17.49 -0.08
N ASP A 310 -12.41 -18.21 0.38
CA ASP A 310 -11.62 -17.92 1.60
C ASP A 310 -12.45 -17.78 2.91
N GLY A 311 -13.58 -18.49 3.03
CA GLY A 311 -14.47 -18.43 4.21
C GLY A 311 -13.77 -18.77 5.53
N ALA A 312 -12.80 -19.70 5.51
CA ALA A 312 -12.09 -20.12 6.73
C ALA A 312 -11.32 -18.98 7.45
N GLN A 313 -10.97 -17.93 6.74
CA GLN A 313 -10.24 -16.77 7.26
C GLN A 313 -11.12 -15.53 7.45
N SER A 314 -12.38 -15.57 7.00
CA SER A 314 -13.31 -14.46 7.11
C SER A 314 -13.93 -14.38 8.51
N LEU A 315 -13.99 -13.17 9.05
CA LEU A 315 -14.71 -12.88 10.28
C LEU A 315 -16.22 -12.81 10.01
N THR A 316 -17.01 -13.21 11.00
CA THR A 316 -18.43 -12.84 11.08
C THR A 316 -18.57 -11.37 11.51
N TYR A 317 -19.77 -10.80 11.43
CA TYR A 317 -20.04 -9.44 11.91
C TYR A 317 -19.69 -9.29 13.39
N ASP A 318 -20.13 -10.22 14.24
CA ASP A 318 -19.85 -10.18 15.68
C ASP A 318 -18.35 -10.22 15.98
N SER A 319 -17.61 -11.12 15.32
CA SER A 319 -16.16 -11.21 15.52
C SER A 319 -15.40 -10.01 14.94
N PHE A 320 -15.91 -9.38 13.89
CA PHE A 320 -15.35 -8.12 13.39
C PHE A 320 -15.61 -6.97 14.36
N HIS A 321 -16.83 -6.85 14.88
CA HIS A 321 -17.18 -5.86 15.91
C HIS A 321 -16.27 -5.97 17.14
N GLU A 322 -16.07 -7.18 17.67
CA GLU A 322 -15.18 -7.44 18.80
C GLU A 322 -13.72 -7.08 18.46
N THR A 323 -13.25 -7.48 17.28
CA THR A 323 -11.91 -7.14 16.80
C THR A 323 -11.71 -5.61 16.76
N MET A 324 -12.65 -4.86 16.19
CA MET A 324 -12.58 -3.41 16.10
C MET A 324 -12.61 -2.75 17.49
N HIS A 325 -13.43 -3.26 18.39
CA HIS A 325 -13.47 -2.80 19.78
C HIS A 325 -12.09 -2.97 20.46
N ASN A 326 -11.51 -4.14 20.35
CA ASN A 326 -10.24 -4.50 20.98
C ASN A 326 -9.04 -3.76 20.36
N LEU A 327 -9.07 -3.45 19.06
CA LEU A 327 -8.03 -2.71 18.37
C LEU A 327 -7.90 -1.27 18.87
N ARG A 328 -8.98 -0.63 19.32
CA ARG A 328 -8.95 0.75 19.85
C ARG A 328 -7.96 0.92 20.99
N ALA A 329 -7.93 -0.02 21.92
CA ALA A 329 -7.01 0.02 23.06
C ALA A 329 -5.53 -0.07 22.60
N VAL A 330 -5.25 -0.96 21.63
CA VAL A 330 -3.88 -1.11 21.08
C VAL A 330 -3.49 0.13 20.29
N ALA A 331 -4.37 0.67 19.45
CA ALA A 331 -4.12 1.88 18.70
C ALA A 331 -3.79 3.07 19.62
N GLN A 332 -4.59 3.26 20.66
CA GLN A 332 -4.34 4.30 21.67
C GLN A 332 -2.99 4.11 22.37
N ALA A 333 -2.61 2.88 22.72
CA ALA A 333 -1.35 2.58 23.38
C ALA A 333 -0.11 2.96 22.55
N VAL A 334 -0.24 2.95 21.20
CA VAL A 334 0.84 3.34 20.28
C VAL A 334 0.65 4.76 19.70
N GLY A 335 -0.26 5.55 20.25
CA GLY A 335 -0.49 6.94 19.85
C GLY A 335 -1.25 7.12 18.53
N ARG A 336 -2.01 6.09 18.11
CA ARG A 336 -2.85 6.11 16.90
C ARG A 336 -4.33 6.25 17.26
N GLU A 337 -5.11 6.67 16.29
CA GLU A 337 -6.58 6.72 16.34
C GLU A 337 -7.16 5.67 15.38
N ILE A 338 -8.35 5.16 15.68
CA ILE A 338 -9.08 4.22 14.81
C ILE A 338 -10.56 4.62 14.73
#